data_b15541fd3a71e06b6dea61aed3a4dfc6
#
_entry.id   b15541fd3a71e06b6dea61aed3a4dfc6
#
_cell.length_a   1.000
_cell.length_b   1.000
_cell.length_c   1.000
_cell.angle_alpha   90.00
_cell.angle_beta   90.00
_cell.angle_gamma   90.00
#
_symmetry.space_group_name_H-M   'P 1'
#
loop_
_entity.id
_entity.type
_entity.pdbx_description
1 polymer ?
#
loop_
_entity_poly.entity_id
_entity_poly.type
_entity_poly.pdbx_seq_one_letter_code
_entity_poly.pdbx_strand_id
1 'polypeptide(L)'
;VVVVNSFELSDGTLVLDAHTETTFDGVRDAQRQLAEIRIAGYDTVHVAGLIEGTDVADQLDTLGIMSVRLNVHHLIVVGENARRMHQTAEQEGSWGGESIPVFGVEHAYDELETLRGPRVAILITGGVDVEMGDVVTRLKEERS
;
A
#
# COMPACT_ATOMS: atom_id res chain seq x y z
N VAL A 1 0.93 1.39 18.30
CA VAL A 1 0.08 1.96 17.26
C VAL A 1 0.86 2.98 16.44
N VAL A 2 0.87 2.78 15.14
CA VAL A 2 1.55 3.66 14.19
C VAL A 2 0.69 4.90 13.95
N VAL A 3 1.32 6.07 13.94
CA VAL A 3 0.63 7.31 13.57
C VAL A 3 0.73 7.47 12.06
N VAL A 4 -0.41 7.45 11.39
CA VAL A 4 -0.49 7.61 9.94
C VAL A 4 -1.03 9.01 9.65
N ASN A 5 -0.27 9.79 8.89
CA ASN A 5 -0.73 11.10 8.45
C ASN A 5 -1.67 10.94 7.26
N SER A 6 -2.77 11.64 7.28
CA SER A 6 -3.73 11.54 6.17
C SER A 6 -4.01 12.91 5.56
N PHE A 7 -4.31 12.90 4.27
CA PHE A 7 -4.74 14.09 3.55
C PHE A 7 -5.67 13.69 2.40
N GLU A 8 -6.46 14.62 1.94
CA GLU A 8 -7.43 14.37 0.88
C GLU A 8 -7.03 15.11 -0.39
N LEU A 9 -7.15 14.43 -1.53
CA LEU A 9 -6.89 15.03 -2.84
C LEU A 9 -8.14 15.76 -3.34
N SER A 10 -7.95 16.60 -4.36
CA SER A 10 -9.06 17.38 -4.92
C SER A 10 -10.19 16.54 -5.49
N ASP A 11 -9.89 15.32 -5.92
CA ASP A 11 -10.89 14.38 -6.46
C ASP A 11 -11.59 13.54 -5.38
N GLY A 12 -11.29 13.77 -4.11
CA GLY A 12 -11.89 13.02 -3.01
C GLY A 12 -11.12 11.79 -2.56
N THR A 13 -9.97 11.50 -3.17
CA THR A 13 -9.10 10.39 -2.72
C THR A 13 -8.52 10.70 -1.35
N LEU A 14 -8.62 9.74 -0.42
CA LEU A 14 -7.97 9.84 0.89
C LEU A 14 -6.61 9.16 0.80
N VAL A 15 -5.55 9.86 1.18
CA VAL A 15 -4.19 9.30 1.19
C VAL A 15 -3.74 9.14 2.63
N LEU A 16 -3.26 7.93 2.95
CA LEU A 16 -2.72 7.56 4.26
C LEU A 16 -1.21 7.41 4.09
N ASP A 17 -0.49 8.41 4.56
CA ASP A 17 0.97 8.45 4.41
C ASP A 17 1.65 7.75 5.57
N ALA A 18 2.13 6.54 5.31
CA ALA A 18 2.94 5.76 6.24
C ALA A 18 4.25 5.32 5.55
N HIS A 19 4.77 6.14 4.62
CA HIS A 19 5.96 5.77 3.86
C HIS A 19 7.20 5.61 4.74
N THR A 20 7.22 6.22 5.92
CA THR A 20 8.33 6.05 6.86
C THR A 20 8.24 4.75 7.67
N GLU A 21 7.13 4.02 7.58
CA GLU A 21 6.98 2.72 8.23
C GLU A 21 7.67 1.67 7.38
N THR A 22 8.81 1.19 7.87
CA THR A 22 9.67 0.27 7.13
C THR A 22 9.85 -1.07 7.83
N THR A 23 9.17 -1.29 8.97
CA THR A 23 9.24 -2.56 9.69
C THR A 23 7.95 -3.34 9.52
N PHE A 24 8.03 -4.65 9.70
CA PHE A 24 6.86 -5.53 9.63
C PHE A 24 5.73 -5.07 10.54
N ASP A 25 6.04 -4.77 11.81
CA ASP A 25 4.99 -4.38 12.77
C ASP A 25 4.32 -3.07 12.39
N GLY A 26 5.10 -2.10 11.90
CA GLY A 26 4.57 -0.81 11.47
C GLY A 26 3.66 -0.93 10.26
N VAL A 27 4.08 -1.71 9.27
CA VAL A 27 3.28 -1.91 8.05
C VAL A 27 2.01 -2.69 8.38
N ARG A 28 2.10 -3.72 9.22
CA ARG A 28 0.93 -4.50 9.63
C ARG A 28 -0.11 -3.64 10.34
N ASP A 29 0.33 -2.76 11.23
CA ASP A 29 -0.57 -1.85 11.92
C ASP A 29 -1.24 -0.88 10.95
N ALA A 30 -0.49 -0.35 10.00
CA ALA A 30 -1.03 0.52 8.96
C ALA A 30 -2.07 -0.21 8.08
N GLN A 31 -1.82 -1.46 7.74
CA GLN A 31 -2.78 -2.28 7.00
C GLN A 31 -4.11 -2.43 7.76
N ARG A 32 -4.04 -2.60 9.08
CA ARG A 32 -5.24 -2.70 9.91
C ARG A 32 -6.03 -1.39 9.92
N GLN A 33 -5.34 -0.26 9.95
CA GLN A 33 -5.99 1.04 9.85
C GLN A 33 -6.69 1.21 8.51
N LEU A 34 -6.07 0.76 7.42
CA LEU A 34 -6.70 0.78 6.11
C LEU A 34 -7.97 -0.09 6.09
N ALA A 35 -7.94 -1.25 6.73
CA ALA A 35 -9.09 -2.14 6.81
C ALA A 35 -10.28 -1.48 7.54
N GLU A 36 -10.02 -0.68 8.56
CA GLU A 36 -11.07 0.07 9.25
C GLU A 36 -11.72 1.09 8.31
N ILE A 37 -10.92 1.73 7.47
CA ILE A 37 -11.41 2.69 6.48
C ILE A 37 -12.26 1.98 5.42
N ARG A 38 -11.88 0.76 5.03
CA ARG A 38 -12.69 -0.06 4.13
C ARG A 38 -14.09 -0.31 4.71
N ILE A 39 -14.16 -0.62 5.99
CA ILE A 39 -15.45 -0.85 6.66
C ILE A 39 -16.34 0.41 6.58
N ALA A 40 -15.72 1.59 6.59
CA ALA A 40 -16.46 2.84 6.42
C ALA A 40 -16.91 3.09 4.97
N GLY A 41 -16.64 2.19 4.04
CA GLY A 41 -17.17 2.24 2.68
C GLY A 41 -16.19 2.68 1.59
N TYR A 42 -14.89 2.69 1.87
CA TYR A 42 -13.88 3.07 0.89
C TYR A 42 -13.37 1.84 0.12
N ASP A 43 -13.05 2.04 -1.15
CA ASP A 43 -12.22 1.11 -1.90
C ASP A 43 -10.77 1.35 -1.46
N THR A 44 -10.04 0.28 -1.19
CA THR A 44 -8.71 0.39 -0.57
C THR A 44 -7.60 0.00 -1.54
N VAL A 45 -6.52 0.79 -1.50
CA VAL A 45 -5.31 0.56 -2.28
C VAL A 45 -4.12 0.61 -1.32
N HIS A 46 -3.27 -0.40 -1.35
CA HIS A 46 -2.05 -0.41 -0.55
C HIS A 46 -0.84 -0.40 -1.48
N VAL A 47 -0.05 0.65 -1.42
CA VAL A 47 1.21 0.77 -2.16
C VAL A 47 2.33 0.39 -1.20
N ALA A 48 2.92 -0.77 -1.41
CA ALA A 48 3.87 -1.36 -0.46
C ALA A 48 5.23 -1.58 -1.10
N GLY A 49 6.28 -1.14 -0.40
CA GLY A 49 7.66 -1.40 -0.79
C GLY A 49 8.33 -2.40 0.13
N LEU A 50 9.64 -2.53 -0.02
CA LEU A 50 10.44 -3.44 0.80
C LEU A 50 10.52 -2.96 2.25
N ILE A 51 10.46 -3.89 3.18
CA ILE A 51 10.65 -3.64 4.60
C ILE A 51 12.05 -4.04 5.04
N GLU A 52 12.46 -3.59 6.22
CA GLU A 52 13.74 -3.95 6.84
C GLU A 52 13.51 -4.93 7.99
N GLY A 53 14.53 -5.73 8.33
CA GLY A 53 14.45 -6.68 9.43
C GLY A 53 15.25 -7.93 9.14
N THR A 54 15.10 -8.94 9.99
CA THR A 54 15.85 -10.19 9.90
C THR A 54 15.17 -11.29 9.09
N ASP A 55 13.86 -11.37 9.15
CA ASP A 55 13.08 -12.42 8.47
C ASP A 55 12.20 -11.81 7.38
N VAL A 56 12.78 -10.97 6.54
CA VAL A 56 12.04 -10.16 5.57
C VAL A 56 11.19 -11.02 4.63
N ALA A 57 11.75 -12.15 4.14
CA ALA A 57 11.00 -13.01 3.23
C ALA A 57 9.70 -13.52 3.84
N ASP A 58 9.79 -14.08 5.07
CA ASP A 58 8.61 -14.59 5.76
C ASP A 58 7.65 -13.47 6.14
N GLN A 59 8.17 -12.30 6.48
CA GLN A 59 7.36 -11.15 6.82
C GLN A 59 6.61 -10.61 5.60
N LEU A 60 7.25 -10.58 4.43
CA LEU A 60 6.57 -10.19 3.18
C LEU A 60 5.45 -11.17 2.85
N ASP A 61 5.67 -12.47 3.05
CA ASP A 61 4.62 -13.47 2.87
C ASP A 61 3.42 -13.19 3.78
N THR A 62 3.68 -12.89 5.05
CA THR A 62 2.63 -12.59 6.01
C THR A 62 1.86 -11.32 5.61
N LEU A 63 2.56 -10.28 5.18
CA LEU A 63 1.90 -9.04 4.75
C LEU A 63 1.05 -9.27 3.49
N GLY A 64 1.50 -10.13 2.58
CA GLY A 64 0.72 -10.51 1.40
C GLY A 64 -0.57 -11.24 1.79
N ILE A 65 -0.48 -12.20 2.71
CA ILE A 65 -1.64 -12.91 3.23
C ILE A 65 -2.60 -11.93 3.94
N MET A 66 -2.07 -11.03 4.74
CA MET A 66 -2.88 -10.03 5.45
C MET A 66 -3.63 -9.12 4.50
N SER A 67 -3.01 -8.74 3.38
CA SER A 67 -3.69 -7.93 2.35
C SER A 67 -4.96 -8.62 1.84
N VAL A 68 -4.87 -9.92 1.62
CA VAL A 68 -6.02 -10.73 1.18
C VAL A 68 -7.07 -10.85 2.27
N ARG A 69 -6.65 -11.16 3.49
CA ARG A 69 -7.58 -11.35 4.63
C ARG A 69 -8.29 -10.06 5.04
N LEU A 70 -7.62 -8.93 4.88
CA LEU A 70 -8.20 -7.61 5.16
C LEU A 70 -8.99 -7.06 3.97
N ASN A 71 -9.10 -7.82 2.91
CA ASN A 71 -9.86 -7.48 1.70
C ASN A 71 -9.41 -6.15 1.08
N VAL A 72 -8.10 -5.95 0.99
CA VAL A 72 -7.55 -4.82 0.23
C VAL A 72 -7.96 -5.00 -1.24
N HIS A 73 -8.51 -3.97 -1.85
CA HIS A 73 -9.01 -4.07 -3.23
C HIS A 73 -7.88 -4.13 -4.26
N HIS A 74 -6.83 -3.33 -4.04
CA HIS A 74 -5.68 -3.28 -4.93
C HIS A 74 -4.40 -3.21 -4.10
N LEU A 75 -3.50 -4.16 -4.32
CA LEU A 75 -2.17 -4.17 -3.70
C LEU A 75 -1.16 -3.86 -4.80
N ILE A 76 -0.44 -2.74 -4.66
CA ILE A 76 0.62 -2.36 -5.59
C ILE A 76 1.95 -2.60 -4.89
N VAL A 77 2.72 -3.58 -5.36
CA VAL A 77 4.00 -3.94 -4.77
C VAL A 77 5.12 -3.30 -5.59
N VAL A 78 5.90 -2.43 -4.96
CA VAL A 78 6.89 -1.60 -5.62
C VAL A 78 8.29 -2.18 -5.44
N GLY A 79 8.94 -2.50 -6.55
CA GLY A 79 10.31 -2.97 -6.56
C GLY A 79 10.43 -4.49 -6.58
N GLU A 80 11.50 -4.97 -7.18
CA GLU A 80 11.73 -6.41 -7.35
C GLU A 80 11.93 -7.13 -6.03
N ASN A 81 12.60 -6.48 -5.07
CA ASN A 81 12.90 -7.10 -3.78
C ASN A 81 11.66 -7.30 -2.90
N ALA A 82 10.59 -6.56 -3.13
CA ALA A 82 9.33 -6.73 -2.41
C ALA A 82 8.35 -7.67 -3.12
N ARG A 83 8.72 -8.20 -4.28
CA ARG A 83 7.79 -8.96 -5.15
C ARG A 83 7.21 -10.21 -4.49
N ARG A 84 7.88 -10.74 -3.48
CA ARG A 84 7.38 -11.89 -2.73
C ARG A 84 6.01 -11.63 -2.11
N MET A 85 5.78 -10.40 -1.66
CA MET A 85 4.47 -10.00 -1.13
C MET A 85 3.37 -10.14 -2.20
N HIS A 86 3.66 -9.72 -3.42
CA HIS A 86 2.77 -9.88 -4.56
C HIS A 86 2.48 -11.36 -4.85
N GLN A 87 3.54 -12.18 -4.91
CA GLN A 87 3.40 -13.59 -5.23
C GLN A 87 2.53 -14.32 -4.20
N THR A 88 2.74 -14.04 -2.93
CA THR A 88 1.98 -14.65 -1.85
C THR A 88 0.51 -14.24 -1.89
N ALA A 89 0.22 -12.97 -2.13
CA ALA A 89 -1.16 -12.50 -2.26
C ALA A 89 -1.88 -13.17 -3.42
N GLU A 90 -1.21 -13.32 -4.56
CA GLU A 90 -1.80 -13.96 -5.74
C GLU A 90 -2.11 -15.44 -5.54
N GLN A 91 -1.35 -16.12 -4.65
CA GLN A 91 -1.56 -17.54 -4.39
C GLN A 91 -2.73 -17.81 -3.44
N GLU A 92 -3.25 -16.79 -2.77
CA GLU A 92 -4.42 -16.96 -1.92
C GLU A 92 -5.68 -17.15 -2.78
N GLY A 93 -6.42 -18.22 -2.54
CA GLY A 93 -7.46 -18.69 -3.46
C GLY A 93 -8.80 -17.97 -3.38
N SER A 94 -9.08 -17.15 -2.38
CA SER A 94 -10.42 -16.58 -2.21
C SER A 94 -10.41 -15.06 -2.07
N TRP A 95 -9.51 -14.39 -2.77
CA TRP A 95 -9.39 -12.96 -2.73
C TRP A 95 -10.17 -12.30 -3.87
N GLY A 96 -11.02 -11.33 -3.54
CA GLY A 96 -11.74 -10.54 -4.54
C GLY A 96 -10.97 -9.34 -5.08
N GLY A 97 -9.78 -9.07 -4.56
CA GLY A 97 -8.92 -7.98 -5.00
C GLY A 97 -7.88 -8.40 -6.03
N GLU A 98 -6.94 -7.52 -6.30
CA GLU A 98 -5.84 -7.82 -7.23
C GLU A 98 -4.52 -7.29 -6.71
N SER A 99 -3.42 -7.91 -7.14
CA SER A 99 -2.07 -7.48 -6.82
C SER A 99 -1.34 -7.11 -8.12
N ILE A 100 -0.70 -5.95 -8.11
CA ILE A 100 -0.04 -5.36 -9.28
C ILE A 100 1.43 -5.13 -8.93
N PRO A 101 2.37 -5.88 -9.51
CA PRO A 101 3.80 -5.61 -9.30
C PRO A 101 4.25 -4.47 -10.21
N VAL A 102 5.00 -3.53 -9.66
CA VAL A 102 5.54 -2.40 -10.42
C VAL A 102 7.03 -2.27 -10.15
N PHE A 103 7.75 -1.61 -11.06
CA PHE A 103 9.20 -1.54 -11.00
C PHE A 103 9.73 -0.42 -10.10
N GLY A 104 9.01 0.67 -10.00
CA GLY A 104 9.45 1.82 -9.21
C GLY A 104 8.36 2.87 -9.05
N VAL A 105 8.76 4.03 -8.56
CA VAL A 105 7.84 5.13 -8.19
C VAL A 105 6.99 5.61 -9.37
N GLU A 106 7.59 5.79 -10.54
CA GLU A 106 6.86 6.24 -11.73
C GLU A 106 5.73 5.26 -12.10
N HIS A 107 6.05 3.98 -12.13
CA HIS A 107 5.07 2.95 -12.47
C HIS A 107 3.98 2.87 -11.41
N ALA A 108 4.36 2.99 -10.13
CA ALA A 108 3.38 3.01 -9.03
C ALA A 108 2.44 4.21 -9.18
N TYR A 109 2.97 5.37 -9.48
CA TYR A 109 2.17 6.57 -9.66
C TYR A 109 1.20 6.42 -10.84
N ASP A 110 1.65 5.86 -11.95
CA ASP A 110 0.80 5.62 -13.12
C ASP A 110 -0.37 4.71 -12.79
N GLU A 111 -0.13 3.65 -12.01
CA GLU A 111 -1.21 2.77 -11.57
C GLU A 111 -2.21 3.49 -10.66
N LEU A 112 -1.73 4.34 -9.76
CA LEU A 112 -2.61 5.11 -8.88
C LEU A 112 -3.51 6.06 -9.65
N GLU A 113 -3.04 6.63 -10.75
CA GLU A 113 -3.85 7.52 -11.59
C GLU A 113 -5.10 6.84 -12.13
N THR A 114 -5.06 5.52 -12.33
CA THR A 114 -6.23 4.76 -12.81
C THR A 114 -7.18 4.35 -11.69
N LEU A 115 -6.73 4.39 -10.43
CA LEU A 115 -7.48 3.86 -9.30
C LEU A 115 -8.08 4.95 -8.41
N ARG A 116 -7.49 6.15 -8.39
CA ARG A 116 -7.89 7.23 -7.49
C ARG A 116 -9.27 7.77 -7.81
N GLY A 117 -9.92 8.36 -6.82
CA GLY A 117 -11.24 8.96 -6.97
C GLY A 117 -11.96 9.12 -5.64
N PRO A 118 -13.20 9.62 -5.64
CA PRO A 118 -13.99 9.72 -4.41
C PRO A 118 -14.23 8.33 -3.82
N ARG A 119 -14.13 8.24 -2.52
CA ARG A 119 -14.29 6.97 -1.78
C ARG A 119 -13.18 5.95 -2.06
N VAL A 120 -12.01 6.41 -2.48
CA VAL A 120 -10.80 5.57 -2.60
C VAL A 120 -9.83 6.01 -1.51
N ALA A 121 -9.27 5.05 -0.77
CA ALA A 121 -8.24 5.30 0.23
C ALA A 121 -6.95 4.60 -0.18
N ILE A 122 -5.86 5.35 -0.23
CA ILE A 122 -4.53 4.86 -0.63
C ILE A 122 -3.62 4.88 0.58
N LEU A 123 -3.09 3.71 0.97
CA LEU A 123 -2.07 3.59 2.00
C LEU A 123 -0.70 3.41 1.33
N ILE A 124 0.30 4.16 1.78
CA ILE A 124 1.67 4.08 1.25
C ILE A 124 2.60 3.69 2.38
N THR A 125 3.31 2.56 2.25
CA THR A 125 4.21 2.02 3.28
C THR A 125 5.53 1.54 2.68
N GLY A 126 6.54 1.40 3.53
CA GLY A 126 7.80 0.77 3.19
C GLY A 126 8.68 1.64 2.32
N GLY A 127 9.49 1.00 1.49
CA GLY A 127 10.35 1.72 0.59
C GLY A 127 11.80 1.78 1.04
N VAL A 128 12.28 0.71 1.65
CA VAL A 128 13.69 0.60 2.08
C VAL A 128 14.64 0.80 0.90
N ASP A 129 14.28 0.28 -0.26
CA ASP A 129 15.11 0.36 -1.48
C ASP A 129 14.50 1.25 -2.58
N VAL A 130 13.36 1.87 -2.33
CA VAL A 130 12.66 2.74 -3.29
C VAL A 130 12.14 3.97 -2.54
N GLU A 131 12.29 5.14 -3.15
CA GLU A 131 11.87 6.42 -2.55
C GLU A 131 10.34 6.58 -2.56
N MET A 132 9.65 5.88 -1.66
CA MET A 132 8.19 5.93 -1.57
C MET A 132 7.66 7.31 -1.19
N GLY A 133 8.48 8.13 -0.53
CA GLY A 133 8.14 9.51 -0.26
C GLY A 133 7.88 10.34 -1.52
N ASP A 134 8.47 9.94 -2.67
CA ASP A 134 8.23 10.62 -3.93
C ASP A 134 6.79 10.45 -4.40
N VAL A 135 6.19 9.28 -4.16
CA VAL A 135 4.78 9.05 -4.47
C VAL A 135 3.91 10.00 -3.67
N VAL A 136 4.20 10.11 -2.37
CA VAL A 136 3.46 11.01 -1.47
C VAL A 136 3.59 12.46 -1.94
N THR A 137 4.82 12.90 -2.25
CA THR A 137 5.08 14.26 -2.70
C THR A 137 4.30 14.59 -3.98
N ARG A 138 4.31 13.68 -4.95
CA ARG A 138 3.59 13.87 -6.21
C ARG A 138 2.08 13.97 -5.99
N LEU A 139 1.53 13.13 -5.11
CA LEU A 139 0.11 13.20 -4.77
C LEU A 139 -0.23 14.50 -4.07
N LYS A 140 0.63 14.98 -3.18
CA LYS A 140 0.41 16.26 -2.50
C LYS A 140 0.39 17.44 -3.47
N GLU A 141 1.22 17.42 -4.51
CA GLU A 141 1.27 18.47 -5.51
C GLU A 141 -0.04 18.60 -6.29
N GLU A 142 -0.81 17.52 -6.39
CA GLU A 142 -2.09 17.51 -7.12
C GLU A 142 -3.28 17.87 -6.24
N ARG A 143 -3.03 18.15 -4.97
CA ARG A 143 -4.04 18.41 -3.98
C ARG A 143 -4.69 19.79 -4.11
N SER A 144 -3.98 20.71 -4.70
CA SER A 144 -4.44 22.10 -4.81
C SER A 144 -5.31 22.38 -6.05
#